data_38b8919eddaa539b269fc303287d367f
#
_entry.id   38b8919eddaa539b269fc303287d367f
#
_cell.length_a   1.000
_cell.length_b   1.000
_cell.length_c   1.000
_cell.angle_alpha   90.00
_cell.angle_beta   90.00
_cell.angle_gamma   90.00
#
_symmetry.space_group_name_H-M   'P 1'
#
loop_
_entity.id
_entity.type
_entity.pdbx_description
1 polymer ?
#
loop_
_entity_poly.entity_id
_entity_poly.type
_entity_poly.pdbx_seq_one_letter_code
_entity_poly.pdbx_strand_id
1 'polypeptide(L)'
;MPKSPLLYLLSVGLSAALISCGGTKSQAQSTDSTDSASAERRTAAPFSADSAYQYIQQQVAFGVRTPDSEGHRATAAWIEQKLRQWGYEVTLQRFEGKDHFGKQAAGTNIIATRTPEGT
;
A
#
# COMPACT_ATOMS: atom_id res chain seq x y z
N MET A 1 6.26 -60.33 16.20
CA MET A 1 7.57 -60.98 16.46
C MET A 1 8.59 -60.48 15.50
N PRO A 2 9.82 -60.28 15.85
CA PRO A 2 10.33 -59.47 16.97
C PRO A 2 11.40 -58.46 16.51
N LYS A 3 11.69 -57.52 17.38
CA LYS A 3 12.98 -57.16 18.02
C LYS A 3 13.77 -56.02 17.37
N SER A 4 13.72 -54.94 18.10
CA SER A 4 14.82 -54.11 18.62
C SER A 4 16.24 -54.74 18.57
N PRO A 5 17.27 -54.02 19.00
CA PRO A 5 17.61 -52.63 19.28
C PRO A 5 19.05 -52.28 18.84
N LEU A 6 19.56 -51.11 19.12
CA LEU A 6 20.85 -50.83 19.75
C LEU A 6 21.30 -49.41 19.33
N LEU A 7 21.21 -48.40 20.21
CA LEU A 7 22.23 -48.02 21.16
C LEU A 7 23.60 -47.70 20.56
N TYR A 8 23.95 -46.43 20.55
CA TYR A 8 25.27 -45.86 20.85
C TYR A 8 25.09 -44.33 20.89
N LEU A 9 24.97 -43.68 22.01
CA LEU A 9 25.98 -43.29 23.01
C LEU A 9 27.09 -42.38 22.47
N LEU A 10 27.17 -41.22 23.16
CA LEU A 10 28.35 -40.34 23.39
C LEU A 10 28.67 -39.38 22.22
N SER A 11 28.68 -38.07 22.45
CA SER A 11 29.51 -37.28 23.43
C SER A 11 29.05 -35.79 23.34
N VAL A 12 28.70 -35.23 24.46
CA VAL A 12 29.46 -34.18 25.16
C VAL A 12 30.07 -33.09 24.27
N GLY A 13 29.48 -31.92 24.35
CA GLY A 13 30.03 -30.71 23.79
C GLY A 13 29.27 -29.49 24.36
N LEU A 14 29.46 -29.23 25.65
CA LEU A 14 29.06 -28.04 26.36
C LEU A 14 29.85 -26.84 25.82
N SER A 15 29.21 -25.92 25.12
CA SER A 15 29.76 -24.59 24.87
C SER A 15 28.67 -23.55 24.98
N ALA A 16 28.56 -22.97 26.16
CA ALA A 16 27.84 -21.77 26.43
C ALA A 16 28.53 -20.57 25.76
N ALA A 17 27.90 -19.99 24.74
CA ALA A 17 28.27 -18.68 24.26
C ALA A 17 27.06 -17.75 24.44
N LEU A 18 27.07 -17.06 25.56
CA LEU A 18 26.22 -15.90 25.80
C LEU A 18 26.67 -14.77 24.88
N ILE A 19 26.01 -14.58 23.74
CA ILE A 19 26.22 -13.39 22.94
C ILE A 19 25.17 -12.39 23.38
N SER A 20 25.62 -11.47 24.23
CA SER A 20 24.98 -10.23 24.62
C SER A 20 24.57 -9.42 23.36
N CYS A 21 23.30 -9.22 23.13
CA CYS A 21 22.81 -8.20 22.21
C CYS A 21 23.07 -6.80 22.79
N GLY A 22 24.30 -6.32 22.58
CA GLY A 22 24.65 -4.91 22.75
C GLY A 22 24.01 -4.11 21.60
N GLY A 23 23.10 -3.21 21.93
CA GLY A 23 22.51 -2.29 20.96
C GLY A 23 23.55 -1.35 20.36
N THR A 24 23.97 -1.63 19.15
CA THR A 24 24.74 -0.69 18.34
C THR A 24 23.76 0.27 17.66
N LYS A 25 23.77 1.53 18.10
CA LYS A 25 23.22 2.63 17.33
C LYS A 25 23.93 2.64 15.98
N SER A 26 23.27 2.16 14.94
CA SER A 26 23.72 2.41 13.56
C SER A 26 23.58 3.90 13.28
N GLN A 27 24.66 4.61 13.45
CA GLN A 27 24.87 5.88 12.75
C GLN A 27 24.88 5.54 11.26
N ALA A 28 23.83 5.93 10.56
CA ALA A 28 23.83 5.98 9.12
C ALA A 28 24.89 6.99 8.69
N GLN A 29 26.03 6.45 8.29
CA GLN A 29 27.09 7.20 7.65
C GLN A 29 26.60 7.54 6.25
N SER A 30 26.19 8.79 6.05
CA SER A 30 25.91 9.37 4.75
C SER A 30 27.18 9.31 3.92
N THR A 31 27.29 8.32 3.05
CA THR A 31 28.25 8.40 1.95
C THR A 31 27.72 9.47 1.00
N ASP A 32 28.38 10.61 1.04
CA ASP A 32 28.31 11.69 0.08
C ASP A 32 28.63 11.14 -1.32
N SER A 33 27.61 10.74 -2.05
CA SER A 33 27.68 10.50 -3.48
C SER A 33 27.22 11.79 -4.14
N THR A 34 28.19 12.64 -4.42
CA THR A 34 28.04 13.80 -5.31
C THR A 34 27.63 13.30 -6.69
N ASP A 35 26.35 13.10 -6.91
CA ASP A 35 25.77 13.01 -8.24
C ASP A 35 24.94 14.26 -8.47
N SER A 36 25.56 15.16 -9.23
CA SER A 36 25.01 16.47 -9.59
C SER A 36 23.92 16.29 -10.64
N ALA A 37 22.77 15.78 -10.24
CA ALA A 37 21.51 16.05 -10.91
C ALA A 37 20.75 17.03 -10.01
N SER A 38 20.78 18.29 -10.32
CA SER A 38 19.92 19.31 -9.74
C SER A 38 18.48 19.04 -10.18
N ALA A 39 17.90 17.97 -9.67
CA ALA A 39 16.46 17.78 -9.70
C ALA A 39 15.89 18.93 -8.86
N GLU A 40 15.28 19.91 -9.51
CA GLU A 40 14.47 20.94 -8.85
C GLU A 40 13.59 20.22 -7.83
N ARG A 41 13.90 20.44 -6.56
CA ARG A 41 13.13 19.88 -5.45
C ARG A 41 11.75 20.53 -5.48
N ARG A 42 10.81 19.89 -6.18
CA ARG A 42 9.43 20.38 -6.23
C ARG A 42 8.94 20.53 -4.80
N THR A 43 8.63 21.75 -4.40
CA THR A 43 8.05 22.02 -3.10
C THR A 43 6.68 21.36 -3.06
N ALA A 44 6.53 20.33 -2.25
CA ALA A 44 5.22 19.69 -2.06
C ALA A 44 4.24 20.72 -1.47
N ALA A 45 3.02 20.73 -1.96
CA ALA A 45 1.98 21.55 -1.36
C ALA A 45 1.80 21.19 0.13
N PRO A 46 1.54 22.17 1.01
CA PRO A 46 1.36 21.89 2.43
C PRO A 46 0.18 20.95 2.62
N PHE A 47 0.34 19.94 3.49
CA PHE A 47 -0.72 19.02 3.85
C PHE A 47 -1.81 19.73 4.67
N SER A 48 -3.08 19.58 4.29
CA SER A 48 -4.23 20.07 5.04
C SER A 48 -4.99 18.90 5.67
N ALA A 49 -4.90 18.78 6.99
CA ALA A 49 -5.63 17.76 7.75
C ALA A 49 -7.15 17.94 7.63
N ASP A 50 -7.63 19.18 7.63
CA ASP A 50 -9.06 19.49 7.51
C ASP A 50 -9.62 19.04 6.15
N SER A 51 -8.89 19.33 5.07
CA SER A 51 -9.30 18.88 3.73
C SER A 51 -9.32 17.36 3.63
N ALA A 52 -8.30 16.69 4.18
CA ALA A 52 -8.25 15.23 4.19
C ALA A 52 -9.43 14.63 4.97
N TYR A 53 -9.78 15.20 6.11
CA TYR A 53 -10.91 14.76 6.91
C TYR A 53 -12.25 14.98 6.19
N GLN A 54 -12.43 16.13 5.54
CA GLN A 54 -13.63 16.41 4.74
C GLN A 54 -13.82 15.39 3.60
N TYR A 55 -12.75 15.00 2.92
CA TYR A 55 -12.83 13.97 1.87
C TYR A 55 -13.23 12.60 2.43
N ILE A 56 -12.76 12.24 3.62
CA ILE A 56 -13.19 11.01 4.30
C ILE A 56 -14.67 11.09 4.66
N GLN A 57 -15.12 12.20 5.25
CA GLN A 57 -16.53 12.41 5.59
C GLN A 57 -17.45 12.30 4.38
N GLN A 58 -17.08 12.91 3.25
CA GLN A 58 -17.87 12.82 2.01
C GLN A 58 -17.95 11.37 1.51
N GLN A 59 -16.85 10.62 1.54
CA GLN A 59 -16.86 9.22 1.12
C GLN A 59 -17.74 8.34 2.03
N VAL A 60 -17.73 8.60 3.33
CA VAL A 60 -18.57 7.88 4.30
C VAL A 60 -20.06 8.22 4.12
N ALA A 61 -20.37 9.47 3.77
CA ALA A 61 -21.74 9.93 3.56
C ALA A 61 -22.47 9.25 2.38
N PHE A 62 -21.73 8.67 1.43
CA PHE A 62 -22.36 7.85 0.36
C PHE A 62 -22.91 6.50 0.87
N GLY A 63 -22.64 6.13 2.11
CA GLY A 63 -23.16 4.91 2.74
C GLY A 63 -22.45 3.63 2.29
N VAL A 64 -23.21 2.53 2.22
CA VAL A 64 -22.69 1.20 1.92
C VAL A 64 -22.13 1.13 0.50
N ARG A 65 -20.90 0.62 0.37
CA ARG A 65 -20.15 0.55 -0.90
C ARG A 65 -19.90 -0.89 -1.36
N THR A 66 -20.85 -1.78 -1.11
CA THR A 66 -20.79 -3.11 -1.73
C THR A 66 -20.91 -3.00 -3.25
N PRO A 67 -20.37 -3.94 -4.02
CA PRO A 67 -20.52 -3.95 -5.47
C PRO A 67 -21.98 -3.75 -5.89
N ASP A 68 -22.21 -2.95 -6.91
CA ASP A 68 -23.53 -2.60 -7.46
C ASP A 68 -24.46 -1.80 -6.54
N SER A 69 -24.04 -1.40 -5.34
CA SER A 69 -24.81 -0.49 -4.50
C SER A 69 -24.81 0.95 -5.06
N GLU A 70 -25.81 1.74 -4.64
CA GLU A 70 -25.86 3.15 -4.97
C GLU A 70 -24.64 3.91 -4.41
N GLY A 71 -24.26 3.62 -3.16
CA GLY A 71 -23.08 4.23 -2.53
C GLY A 71 -21.78 3.89 -3.26
N HIS A 72 -21.63 2.69 -3.83
CA HIS A 72 -20.49 2.32 -4.66
C HIS A 72 -20.42 3.19 -5.93
N ARG A 73 -21.53 3.31 -6.66
CA ARG A 73 -21.60 4.14 -7.88
C ARG A 73 -21.37 5.61 -7.58
N ALA A 74 -22.01 6.14 -6.54
CA ALA A 74 -21.86 7.54 -6.14
C ALA A 74 -20.42 7.87 -5.71
N THR A 75 -19.78 6.98 -4.97
CA THR A 75 -18.37 7.15 -4.58
C THR A 75 -17.46 7.16 -5.80
N ALA A 76 -17.65 6.23 -6.74
CA ALA A 76 -16.82 6.17 -7.95
C ALA A 76 -16.96 7.43 -8.80
N ALA A 77 -18.19 7.92 -8.99
CA ALA A 77 -18.46 9.16 -9.72
C ALA A 77 -17.83 10.39 -9.04
N TRP A 78 -17.89 10.45 -7.72
CA TRP A 78 -17.27 11.54 -6.95
C TRP A 78 -15.74 11.51 -7.06
N ILE A 79 -15.11 10.34 -6.96
CA ILE A 79 -13.65 10.19 -7.13
C ILE A 79 -13.23 10.64 -8.54
N GLU A 80 -13.94 10.18 -9.58
CA GLU A 80 -13.67 10.58 -10.96
C GLU A 80 -13.75 12.10 -11.11
N GLN A 81 -14.83 12.73 -10.60
CA GLN A 81 -15.00 14.16 -10.65
C GLN A 81 -13.87 14.92 -9.97
N LYS A 82 -13.44 14.48 -8.78
CA LYS A 82 -12.34 15.09 -8.04
C LYS A 82 -11.01 15.00 -8.79
N LEU A 83 -10.70 13.85 -9.35
CA LEU A 83 -9.48 13.66 -10.11
C LEU A 83 -9.44 14.57 -11.35
N ARG A 84 -10.56 14.68 -12.08
CA ARG A 84 -10.67 15.60 -13.22
C ARG A 84 -10.54 17.06 -12.79
N GLN A 85 -11.12 17.46 -11.65
CA GLN A 85 -10.98 18.81 -11.10
C GLN A 85 -9.52 19.15 -10.76
N TRP A 86 -8.71 18.16 -10.39
CA TRP A 86 -7.29 18.32 -10.11
C TRP A 86 -6.39 18.21 -11.35
N GLY A 87 -6.98 18.18 -12.54
CA GLY A 87 -6.26 18.19 -13.81
C GLY A 87 -5.71 16.84 -14.24
N TYR A 88 -6.26 15.74 -13.70
CA TYR A 88 -5.94 14.40 -14.19
C TYR A 88 -6.80 14.04 -15.41
N GLU A 89 -6.18 13.37 -16.38
CA GLU A 89 -6.91 12.59 -17.38
C GLU A 89 -7.40 11.30 -16.73
N VAL A 90 -8.71 11.03 -16.78
CA VAL A 90 -9.31 9.88 -16.09
C VAL A 90 -9.94 8.93 -17.09
N THR A 91 -9.50 7.68 -17.02
CA THR A 91 -10.06 6.54 -17.76
C THR A 91 -10.78 5.61 -16.80
N LEU A 92 -12.02 5.23 -17.13
CA LEU A 92 -12.79 4.25 -16.39
C LEU A 92 -12.71 2.90 -17.09
N GLN A 93 -12.13 1.91 -16.43
CA GLN A 93 -12.10 0.53 -16.89
C GLN A 93 -13.16 -0.27 -16.14
N ARG A 94 -14.26 -0.56 -16.82
CA ARG A 94 -15.36 -1.35 -16.26
C ARG A 94 -15.10 -2.83 -16.47
N PHE A 95 -15.43 -3.65 -15.49
CA PHE A 95 -15.32 -5.10 -15.55
C PHE A 95 -16.44 -5.77 -14.78
N GLU A 96 -16.72 -7.01 -15.11
CA GLU A 96 -17.62 -7.89 -14.37
C GLU A 96 -16.81 -9.00 -13.70
N GLY A 97 -17.23 -9.36 -12.51
CA GLY A 97 -16.63 -10.40 -11.71
C GLY A 97 -17.66 -11.15 -10.89
N LYS A 98 -17.20 -12.00 -10.01
CA LYS A 98 -18.06 -12.67 -9.02
C LYS A 98 -17.62 -12.27 -7.63
N ASP A 99 -18.59 -12.01 -6.75
CA ASP A 99 -18.32 -11.82 -5.34
C ASP A 99 -17.98 -13.16 -4.66
N HIS A 100 -17.70 -13.13 -3.36
CA HIS A 100 -17.34 -14.33 -2.60
C HIS A 100 -18.50 -15.34 -2.44
N PHE A 101 -19.73 -14.93 -2.76
CA PHE A 101 -20.89 -15.83 -2.85
C PHE A 101 -21.13 -16.37 -4.26
N GLY A 102 -20.28 -16.02 -5.24
CA GLY A 102 -20.45 -16.42 -6.63
C GLY A 102 -21.47 -15.57 -7.42
N LYS A 103 -22.02 -14.50 -6.83
CA LYS A 103 -22.95 -13.60 -7.50
C LYS A 103 -22.19 -12.65 -8.43
N GLN A 104 -22.74 -12.41 -9.62
CA GLN A 104 -22.20 -11.42 -10.54
C GLN A 104 -22.21 -10.03 -9.90
N ALA A 105 -21.11 -9.31 -10.07
CA ALA A 105 -20.93 -7.98 -9.55
C ALA A 105 -20.09 -7.15 -10.54
N ALA A 106 -20.50 -5.92 -10.78
CA ALA A 106 -19.75 -5.01 -11.61
C ALA A 106 -18.73 -4.21 -10.77
N GLY A 107 -17.56 -4.00 -11.35
CA GLY A 107 -16.51 -3.17 -10.78
C GLY A 107 -16.02 -2.12 -11.79
N THR A 108 -15.31 -1.12 -11.28
CA THR A 108 -14.71 -0.07 -12.09
C THR A 108 -13.35 0.30 -11.52
N ASN A 109 -12.29 0.14 -12.30
CA ASN A 109 -11.01 0.73 -12.00
C ASN A 109 -11.01 2.18 -12.49
N ILE A 110 -10.53 3.08 -11.64
CA ILE A 110 -10.37 4.50 -11.98
C ILE A 110 -8.89 4.74 -12.18
N ILE A 111 -8.47 4.99 -13.42
CA ILE A 111 -7.09 5.22 -13.79
C ILE A 111 -6.94 6.73 -14.05
N ALA A 112 -6.08 7.37 -13.26
CA ALA A 112 -5.82 8.80 -13.39
C ALA A 112 -4.36 9.02 -13.77
N THR A 113 -4.14 9.70 -14.89
CA THR A 113 -2.83 10.06 -15.42
C THR A 113 -2.65 11.57 -15.43
N ARG A 114 -1.45 12.03 -15.12
CA ARG A 114 -1.08 13.43 -15.25
C ARG A 114 0.26 13.52 -15.96
N THR A 115 0.30 14.27 -17.06
CA THR A 115 1.56 14.60 -17.72
C THR A 115 2.31 15.59 -16.84
N PRO A 116 3.59 15.36 -16.51
CA PRO A 116 4.39 16.33 -15.78
C PRO A 116 4.50 17.64 -16.59
N GLU A 117 4.30 18.77 -15.95
CA GLU A 117 4.59 20.07 -16.58
C GLU A 117 6.11 20.18 -16.74
N GLY A 118 6.58 20.38 -17.97
CA GLY A 118 8.00 20.69 -18.25
C GLY A 118 8.83 19.55 -18.86
N THR A 119 8.24 18.72 -19.71
CA THR A 119 9.00 17.89 -20.68
C THR A 119 8.85 18.45 -22.08
#